data_a92164a23d38440cc951b506e4be25fa
#
_entry.id   a92164a23d38440cc951b506e4be25fa
#
_cell.length_a   1.000
_cell.length_b   1.000
_cell.length_c   1.000
_cell.angle_alpha   90.00
_cell.angle_beta   90.00
_cell.angle_gamma   90.00
#
_symmetry.space_group_name_H-M   'P 1'
#
loop_
_entity.id
_entity.type
_entity.pdbx_description
1 polymer ?
#
loop_
_entity_poly.entity_id
_entity_poly.type
_entity_poly.pdbx_seq_one_letter_code
_entity_poly.pdbx_strand_id
1 'polypeptide(L)'
;MYAVVEIQGSQFKVSKDQKLYVNRIDAKEGSKVSFDNVLLIDDGKKVQVGKPALSGTSVEAKVVSHLKDDKVIVFKKKRRKGYKVKNGHRQSNTEIIIQGISEKKAAPKKEAEAVKKTTAAKKTTAAKK
;
A
#
# COMPACT_ATOMS: atom_id res chain seq x y z
N MET A 1 18.85 4.83 7.60
CA MET A 1 17.60 4.06 7.67
C MET A 1 16.91 4.07 6.33
N TYR A 2 16.64 2.92 5.75
CA TYR A 2 15.80 2.78 4.55
C TYR A 2 14.87 1.58 4.70
N ALA A 3 13.80 1.57 3.92
CA ALA A 3 12.87 0.45 3.86
C ALA A 3 12.61 0.03 2.41
N VAL A 4 12.20 -1.20 2.21
CA VAL A 4 11.64 -1.68 0.94
C VAL A 4 10.14 -1.87 1.15
N VAL A 5 9.36 -1.14 0.39
CA VAL A 5 7.89 -1.14 0.47
C VAL A 5 7.29 -1.47 -0.88
N GLU A 6 6.20 -2.20 -0.87
CA GLU A 6 5.41 -2.48 -2.06
C GLU A 6 4.27 -1.47 -2.17
N ILE A 7 4.25 -0.76 -3.29
CA ILE A 7 3.24 0.26 -3.61
C ILE A 7 2.64 -0.07 -4.97
N GLN A 8 1.34 -0.29 -5.04
CA GLN A 8 0.62 -0.59 -6.27
C GLN A 8 1.26 -1.71 -7.12
N GLY A 9 1.70 -2.79 -6.46
CA GLY A 9 2.32 -3.95 -7.10
C GLY A 9 3.79 -3.77 -7.51
N SER A 10 4.40 -2.64 -7.21
CA SER A 10 5.82 -2.37 -7.46
C SER A 10 6.57 -2.15 -6.15
N GLN A 11 7.80 -2.65 -6.08
CA GLN A 11 8.66 -2.52 -4.90
C GLN A 11 9.60 -1.33 -5.05
N PHE A 12 9.68 -0.52 -4.00
CA PHE A 12 10.51 0.67 -3.95
C PHE A 12 11.40 0.67 -2.71
N LYS A 13 12.66 1.04 -2.91
CA LYS A 13 13.55 1.39 -1.80
C LYS A 13 13.27 2.84 -1.41
N VAL A 14 12.88 3.06 -0.18
CA VAL A 14 12.47 4.37 0.34
C VAL A 14 13.32 4.81 1.51
N SER A 15 13.65 6.09 1.55
CA SER A 15 14.29 6.75 2.67
C SER A 15 13.42 7.93 3.13
N LYS A 16 13.67 8.44 4.32
CA LYS A 16 12.97 9.62 4.81
C LYS A 16 13.23 10.82 3.89
N ASP A 17 12.21 11.64 3.70
CA ASP A 17 12.19 12.85 2.86
C ASP A 17 12.51 12.61 1.37
N GLN A 18 12.44 11.37 0.91
CA GLN A 18 12.64 11.01 -0.49
C GLN A 18 11.37 11.26 -1.31
N LYS A 19 11.53 11.82 -2.50
CA LYS A 19 10.49 11.93 -3.51
C LYS A 19 10.49 10.70 -4.40
N LEU A 20 9.30 10.20 -4.70
CA LEU A 20 9.10 9.03 -5.55
C LEU A 20 7.94 9.26 -6.52
N TYR A 21 8.06 8.67 -7.69
CA TYR A 21 6.98 8.57 -8.68
C TYR A 21 6.47 7.12 -8.67
N VAL A 22 5.21 6.95 -8.33
CA VAL A 22 4.55 5.65 -8.24
C VAL A 22 3.34 5.63 -9.15
N ASN A 23 2.82 4.46 -9.46
CA ASN A 23 1.57 4.32 -10.19
C ASN A 23 0.45 5.12 -9.51
N ARG A 24 -0.52 5.56 -10.27
CA ARG A 24 -1.61 6.42 -9.79
C ARG A 24 -2.27 5.84 -8.54
N ILE A 25 -2.31 6.66 -7.49
CA ILE A 25 -3.00 6.36 -6.24
C ILE A 25 -4.31 7.16 -6.20
N ASP A 26 -5.41 6.53 -5.77
CA ASP A 26 -6.70 7.18 -5.60
C ASP A 26 -6.74 7.95 -4.27
N ALA A 27 -5.99 9.02 -4.20
CA ALA A 27 -5.94 9.92 -3.05
C ALA A 27 -5.88 11.36 -3.54
N LYS A 28 -6.42 12.29 -2.75
CA LYS A 28 -6.36 13.72 -3.09
C LYS A 28 -4.94 14.25 -2.91
N GLU A 29 -4.57 15.23 -3.73
CA GLU A 29 -3.31 15.96 -3.56
C GLU A 29 -3.24 16.59 -2.17
N GLY A 30 -2.07 16.51 -1.54
CA GLY A 30 -1.84 16.97 -0.17
C GLY A 30 -2.25 15.99 0.93
N SER A 31 -2.95 14.90 0.62
CA SER A 31 -3.34 13.90 1.61
C SER A 31 -2.17 13.04 2.06
N LYS A 32 -2.28 12.50 3.27
CA LYS A 32 -1.34 11.50 3.81
C LYS A 32 -1.85 10.11 3.45
N VAL A 33 -0.93 9.25 3.04
CA VAL A 33 -1.18 7.86 2.73
C VAL A 33 -0.20 7.00 3.52
N SER A 34 -0.67 5.90 4.09
CA SER A 34 0.17 4.90 4.76
C SER A 34 0.26 3.63 3.92
N PHE A 35 1.44 3.06 3.86
CA PHE A 35 1.72 1.79 3.20
C PHE A 35 2.16 0.78 4.24
N ASP A 36 1.37 -0.26 4.42
CA ASP A 36 1.60 -1.28 5.45
C ASP A 36 2.38 -2.50 4.92
N ASN A 37 2.52 -2.62 3.59
CA ASN A 37 3.23 -3.73 2.98
C ASN A 37 4.73 -3.45 2.89
N VAL A 38 5.40 -3.48 4.03
CA VAL A 38 6.85 -3.26 4.15
C VAL A 38 7.56 -4.61 4.17
N LEU A 39 8.47 -4.82 3.24
CA LEU A 39 9.18 -6.10 3.05
C LEU A 39 10.47 -6.17 3.84
N LEU A 40 11.17 -5.05 3.98
CA LEU A 40 12.47 -4.96 4.64
C LEU A 40 12.66 -3.57 5.26
N ILE A 41 13.30 -3.53 6.41
CA ILE A 41 13.80 -2.30 7.04
C ILE A 41 15.26 -2.48 7.43
N ASP A 42 16.06 -1.48 7.15
CA ASP A 42 17.47 -1.41 7.54
C ASP A 42 17.74 -0.09 8.26
N ASP A 43 18.10 -0.18 9.53
CA ASP A 43 18.49 0.94 10.37
C ASP A 43 20.00 1.22 10.35
N GLY A 44 20.77 0.47 9.55
CA GLY A 44 22.23 0.52 9.53
C GLY A 44 22.90 -0.30 10.63
N LYS A 45 22.18 -0.66 11.69
CA LYS A 45 22.67 -1.55 12.78
C LYS A 45 21.98 -2.90 12.75
N LYS A 46 20.73 -2.93 12.36
CA LYS A 46 19.89 -4.12 12.33
C LYS A 46 19.04 -4.15 11.07
N VAL A 47 19.08 -5.27 10.37
CA VAL A 47 18.23 -5.52 9.20
C VAL A 47 17.10 -6.45 9.61
N GLN A 48 15.87 -6.05 9.30
CA GLN A 48 14.67 -6.86 9.52
C GLN A 48 14.06 -7.22 8.17
N VAL A 49 13.89 -8.50 7.91
CA VAL A 49 13.31 -9.02 6.67
C VAL A 49 11.96 -9.66 6.96
N GLY A 50 10.93 -9.28 6.22
CA GLY A 50 9.59 -9.84 6.35
C GLY A 50 9.44 -11.22 5.70
N LYS A 51 8.41 -11.97 6.16
CA LYS A 51 7.99 -13.25 5.57
C LYS A 51 6.47 -13.28 5.39
N PRO A 52 5.93 -12.75 4.29
CA PRO A 52 6.49 -11.93 3.22
C PRO A 52 6.67 -10.45 3.63
N ALA A 53 5.86 -9.93 4.54
CA ALA A 53 5.90 -8.55 5.01
C ALA A 53 6.16 -8.47 6.51
N LEU A 54 6.68 -7.34 6.96
CA LEU A 54 6.88 -7.04 8.37
C LEU A 54 5.55 -6.60 8.99
N SER A 55 5.06 -7.33 9.98
CA SER A 55 3.86 -6.97 10.72
C SER A 55 4.12 -5.81 11.67
N GLY A 56 3.23 -4.83 11.67
CA GLY A 56 3.32 -3.67 12.57
C GLY A 56 4.24 -2.56 12.09
N THR A 57 4.72 -2.61 10.85
CA THR A 57 5.49 -1.54 10.24
C THR A 57 4.66 -0.83 9.18
N SER A 58 4.82 0.48 9.06
CA SER A 58 4.16 1.27 8.03
C SER A 58 5.06 2.41 7.56
N VAL A 59 4.93 2.77 6.30
CA VAL A 59 5.59 3.92 5.69
C VAL A 59 4.55 4.99 5.42
N GLU A 60 4.76 6.16 6.01
CA GLU A 60 3.90 7.32 5.81
C GLU A 60 4.44 8.18 4.68
N ALA A 61 3.58 8.51 3.73
CA ALA A 61 3.88 9.39 2.63
C ALA A 61 2.81 10.47 2.46
N LYS A 62 3.20 11.59 1.86
CA LYS A 62 2.30 12.66 1.45
C LYS A 62 2.22 12.70 -0.06
N VAL A 63 1.02 12.73 -0.60
CA VAL A 63 0.78 12.95 -2.02
C VAL A 63 1.08 14.40 -2.36
N VAL A 64 1.93 14.66 -3.33
CA VAL A 64 2.28 16.00 -3.79
C VAL A 64 1.39 16.40 -4.95
N SER A 65 1.44 15.62 -6.04
CA SER A 65 0.69 15.89 -7.26
C SER A 65 0.44 14.62 -8.06
N HIS A 66 -0.52 14.72 -8.95
CA HIS A 66 -0.78 13.67 -9.94
C HIS A 66 -0.30 14.15 -11.31
N LEU A 67 0.48 13.32 -11.97
CA LEU A 67 1.05 13.67 -13.27
C LEU A 67 0.98 12.49 -14.25
N LYS A 68 1.21 12.80 -15.50
CA LYS A 68 1.38 11.80 -16.56
C LYS A 68 2.82 11.81 -17.02
N ASP A 69 3.37 10.64 -17.19
CA ASP A 69 4.71 10.44 -17.72
C ASP A 69 4.81 10.81 -19.22
N ASP A 70 6.01 10.80 -19.75
CA ASP A 70 6.25 11.05 -21.17
C ASP A 70 5.56 10.00 -22.02
N LYS A 71 5.20 10.43 -23.26
CA LYS A 71 4.52 9.54 -24.20
C LYS A 71 5.48 8.50 -24.74
N VAL A 72 5.17 7.23 -24.50
CA VAL A 72 5.88 6.10 -25.09
C VAL A 72 5.14 5.65 -26.35
N ILE A 73 5.85 5.61 -27.48
CA ILE A 73 5.30 5.15 -28.74
C ILE A 73 5.45 3.63 -28.82
N VAL A 74 4.32 2.94 -28.91
CA VAL A 74 4.26 1.49 -29.10
C VAL A 74 4.02 1.22 -30.58
N PHE A 75 5.04 0.70 -31.26
CA PHE A 75 4.97 0.36 -32.67
C PHE A 75 5.06 -1.15 -32.85
N LYS A 76 4.08 -1.71 -33.57
CA LYS A 76 4.03 -3.15 -33.88
C LYS A 76 3.93 -3.31 -35.40
N LYS A 77 4.81 -4.12 -35.98
CA LYS A 77 4.81 -4.44 -37.41
C LYS A 77 5.17 -5.90 -37.63
N LYS A 78 4.52 -6.53 -38.58
CA LYS A 78 4.88 -7.84 -39.09
C LYS A 78 5.25 -7.73 -40.57
N ARG A 79 6.39 -8.26 -40.94
CA ARG A 79 6.91 -8.24 -42.30
C ARG A 79 5.95 -8.97 -43.27
N ARG A 80 5.68 -8.37 -44.44
CA ARG A 80 4.87 -8.93 -45.53
C ARG A 80 3.42 -9.28 -45.19
N LYS A 81 2.86 -8.75 -44.08
CA LYS A 81 1.50 -9.10 -43.63
C LYS A 81 0.56 -7.90 -43.52
N GLY A 82 0.96 -6.71 -44.02
CA GLY A 82 0.13 -5.50 -43.87
C GLY A 82 -0.14 -5.08 -42.43
N TYR A 83 0.46 -5.75 -41.42
CA TYR A 83 0.28 -5.44 -40.01
C TYR A 83 1.22 -4.31 -39.61
N LYS A 84 0.63 -3.16 -39.31
CA LYS A 84 1.35 -1.97 -38.85
C LYS A 84 0.44 -1.21 -37.89
N VAL A 85 0.78 -1.21 -36.60
CA VAL A 85 0.03 -0.50 -35.55
C VAL A 85 0.98 0.41 -34.80
N LYS A 86 0.61 1.69 -34.67
CA LYS A 86 1.36 2.70 -33.90
C LYS A 86 0.43 3.33 -32.89
N ASN A 87 0.67 3.09 -31.61
CA ASN A 87 -0.08 3.64 -30.51
C ASN A 87 0.84 4.43 -29.59
N GLY A 88 0.30 5.43 -28.90
CA GLY A 88 1.01 6.15 -27.86
C GLY A 88 0.43 5.81 -26.49
N HIS A 89 1.30 5.59 -25.49
CA HIS A 89 0.92 5.36 -24.11
C HIS A 89 1.53 6.43 -23.22
N ARG A 90 0.75 6.97 -22.27
CA ARG A 90 1.22 7.83 -21.18
C ARG A 90 0.76 7.26 -19.87
N GLN A 91 1.72 6.88 -19.02
CA GLN A 91 1.44 6.34 -17.71
C GLN A 91 0.97 7.45 -16.77
N SER A 92 -0.11 7.19 -16.03
CA SER A 92 -0.55 8.07 -14.96
C SER A 92 0.21 7.73 -13.70
N ASN A 93 0.92 8.72 -13.15
CA ASN A 93 1.74 8.58 -11.96
C ASN A 93 1.27 9.53 -10.85
N THR A 94 1.71 9.26 -9.66
CA THR A 94 1.55 10.11 -8.47
C THR A 94 2.91 10.40 -7.88
N GLU A 95 3.22 11.66 -7.68
CA GLU A 95 4.41 12.09 -6.93
C GLU A 95 4.10 12.05 -5.44
N ILE A 96 4.92 11.33 -4.68
CA ILE A 96 4.80 11.22 -3.23
C ILE A 96 6.11 11.59 -2.56
N ILE A 97 6.02 12.13 -1.35
CA ILE A 97 7.16 12.38 -0.47
C ILE A 97 6.99 11.49 0.76
N ILE A 98 8.03 10.72 1.06
CA ILE A 98 8.08 9.88 2.24
C ILE A 98 8.30 10.75 3.47
N GLN A 99 7.35 10.74 4.42
CA GLN A 99 7.44 11.51 5.66
C GLN A 99 8.19 10.76 6.75
N GLY A 100 7.94 9.45 6.83
CA GLY A 100 8.57 8.64 7.86
C GLY A 100 8.34 7.14 7.67
N ILE A 101 9.18 6.38 8.31
CA ILE A 101 9.08 4.93 8.43
C ILE A 101 8.77 4.66 9.89
N SER A 102 7.59 4.11 10.18
CA SER A 102 7.12 3.81 11.52
C SER A 102 7.27 2.31 11.78
N GLU A 103 8.03 1.96 12.79
CA GLU A 103 8.01 0.63 13.38
C GLU A 103 7.08 0.68 14.60
N LYS A 104 5.84 0.27 14.46
CA LYS A 104 5.04 -0.07 15.64
C LYS A 104 5.57 -1.39 16.15
N LYS A 105 6.33 -1.33 17.25
CA LYS A 105 6.67 -2.50 18.04
C LYS A 105 5.36 -3.23 18.29
N ALA A 106 5.20 -4.42 17.72
CA ALA A 106 3.98 -5.20 17.84
C ALA A 106 3.70 -5.44 19.32
N ALA A 107 2.80 -4.65 19.88
CA ALA A 107 2.08 -5.12 21.05
C ALA A 107 1.30 -6.36 20.57
N PRO A 108 1.34 -7.48 21.31
CA PRO A 108 0.61 -8.66 20.91
C PRO A 108 -0.86 -8.27 20.80
N LYS A 109 -1.40 -8.41 19.60
CA LYS A 109 -2.82 -8.26 19.34
C LYS A 109 -3.48 -9.34 20.17
N LYS A 110 -3.93 -8.99 21.37
CA LYS A 110 -4.90 -9.80 22.09
C LYS A 110 -6.07 -9.91 21.15
N GLU A 111 -6.27 -11.09 20.61
CA GLU A 111 -7.55 -11.48 20.06
C GLU A 111 -8.58 -11.22 21.14
N ALA A 112 -9.27 -10.13 21.00
CA ALA A 112 -10.52 -9.95 21.72
C ALA A 112 -11.50 -10.89 21.02
N GLU A 113 -11.48 -12.13 21.43
CA GLU A 113 -12.54 -13.08 21.23
C GLU A 113 -13.80 -12.46 21.85
N ALA A 114 -14.58 -11.82 21.01
CA ALA A 114 -15.87 -11.34 21.40
C ALA A 114 -16.76 -12.58 21.59
N VAL A 115 -16.73 -13.14 22.76
CA VAL A 115 -17.74 -14.06 23.25
C VAL A 115 -19.04 -13.28 23.27
N LYS A 116 -19.82 -13.40 22.20
CA LYS A 116 -21.24 -13.08 22.23
C LYS A 116 -21.90 -14.05 23.18
N LYS A 117 -22.00 -13.69 24.45
CA LYS A 117 -22.96 -14.25 25.36
C LYS A 117 -24.36 -13.88 24.84
N THR A 118 -24.94 -14.75 24.10
CA THR A 118 -26.38 -14.80 23.89
C THR A 118 -27.01 -15.21 25.21
N THR A 119 -27.37 -14.27 26.01
CA THR A 119 -28.32 -14.47 27.09
C THR A 119 -29.67 -14.58 26.46
N ALA A 120 -30.08 -15.81 26.18
CA ALA A 120 -31.45 -16.14 25.95
C ALA A 120 -32.21 -15.91 27.25
N ALA A 121 -32.86 -14.77 27.34
CA ALA A 121 -33.82 -14.53 28.40
C ALA A 121 -35.05 -15.41 28.15
N LYS A 122 -35.09 -16.51 28.81
CA LYS A 122 -36.28 -17.36 28.94
C LYS A 122 -37.28 -16.63 29.80
N LYS A 123 -38.17 -15.91 29.18
CA LYS A 123 -39.33 -15.36 29.88
C LYS A 123 -40.41 -16.41 29.90
N THR A 124 -40.49 -17.14 30.94
CA THR A 124 -41.65 -17.95 31.30
C THR A 124 -42.77 -17.01 31.71
N THR A 125 -43.74 -16.88 30.86
CA THR A 125 -45.04 -16.35 31.27
C THR A 125 -45.86 -17.48 31.91
N ALA A 126 -45.95 -17.46 33.19
CA ALA A 126 -46.98 -18.20 33.86
C ALA A 126 -48.31 -17.43 33.65
N ALA A 127 -49.13 -17.91 32.78
CA ALA A 127 -50.50 -17.51 32.72
C ALA A 127 -51.28 -18.31 33.74
N LYS A 128 -51.99 -17.67 34.63
CA LYS A 128 -52.99 -18.28 35.42
C LYS A 128 -54.21 -17.39 35.50
N LYS A 129 -55.31 -17.98 35.08
CA LYS A 129 -56.75 -17.69 35.12
C LYS A 129 -57.26 -16.69 34.15
#